data_61d3690ed09bcc0b5e8fd8f2de1773ac
#
_entry.id   61d3690ed09bcc0b5e8fd8f2de1773ac
#
_cell.length_a   1.000
_cell.length_b   1.000
_cell.length_c   1.000
_cell.angle_alpha   90.00
_cell.angle_beta   90.00
_cell.angle_gamma   90.00
#
_symmetry.space_group_name_H-M   'P 1'
#
loop_
_entity.id
_entity.type
_entity.pdbx_description
1 polymer ?
#
loop_
_entity_poly.entity_id
_entity_poly.type
_entity_poly.pdbx_seq_one_letter_code
_entity_poly.pdbx_strand_id
1 'polypeptide(L)'
;MLYGLIFTWWRWLRRCGCSRGFGVQSPSAYAFIRYVINEHYPYYAYRELQERLTWLDKQGHQTGRLLLRLANFWQPEICIVNEHRFDAYLYAGCRKAKRVEVEHPILKDNQLLKDDQLLKDNQFLKETRGMKRMVVIDLEKMGMEEVRTQVLPLCDDQTMLVLLGNLYREKRGEEWLRLQESELSGITYDLYDIGIIFFDKKVYKQHYRMNF
;
A
#
# COMPACT_ATOMS: atom_id res chain seq x y z
N MET A 1 26.72 -9.23 3.10
CA MET A 1 25.68 -9.78 4.01
C MET A 1 25.64 -9.06 5.35
N LEU A 2 26.74 -8.79 6.05
CA LEU A 2 26.77 -8.09 7.36
C LEU A 2 26.21 -6.65 7.31
N TYR A 3 26.52 -5.85 6.29
CA TYR A 3 26.04 -4.48 6.15
C TYR A 3 24.50 -4.38 6.08
N GLY A 4 23.85 -5.34 5.44
CA GLY A 4 22.37 -5.37 5.40
C GLY A 4 21.73 -5.64 6.76
N LEU A 5 22.33 -6.52 7.58
CA LEU A 5 21.84 -6.82 8.93
C LEU A 5 22.01 -5.64 9.86
N ILE A 6 23.16 -4.95 9.82
CA ILE A 6 23.45 -3.75 10.64
C ILE A 6 22.48 -2.62 10.29
N PHE A 7 22.24 -2.41 9.00
CA PHE A 7 21.30 -1.38 8.51
C PHE A 7 19.85 -1.68 8.93
N THR A 8 19.42 -2.94 8.85
CA THR A 8 18.10 -3.40 9.28
C THR A 8 17.92 -3.22 10.79
N TRP A 9 18.95 -3.57 11.59
CA TRP A 9 18.93 -3.43 13.02
C TRP A 9 18.89 -1.96 13.49
N TRP A 10 19.69 -1.09 12.85
CA TRP A 10 19.70 0.35 13.12
C TRP A 10 18.38 1.03 12.73
N ARG A 11 17.78 0.61 11.64
CA ARG A 11 16.44 1.00 11.20
C ARG A 11 15.38 0.63 12.23
N TRP A 12 15.43 -0.61 12.72
CA TRP A 12 14.52 -1.11 13.76
C TRP A 12 14.66 -0.32 15.06
N LEU A 13 15.89 -0.05 15.53
CA LEU A 13 16.16 0.76 16.71
C LEU A 13 15.57 2.17 16.62
N ARG A 14 15.70 2.84 15.47
CA ARG A 14 15.14 4.19 15.29
C ARG A 14 13.62 4.24 15.31
N ARG A 15 12.95 3.13 15.07
CA ARG A 15 11.49 2.99 15.00
C ARG A 15 10.90 2.18 16.16
N CYS A 16 11.71 1.67 17.08
CA CYS A 16 11.22 0.82 18.18
C CYS A 16 10.24 1.56 19.10
N GLY A 17 10.40 2.87 19.29
CA GLY A 17 9.47 3.71 20.04
C GLY A 17 8.13 3.95 19.33
N CYS A 18 8.04 3.68 18.03
CA CYS A 18 6.82 3.87 17.22
C CYS A 18 6.05 2.56 16.97
N SER A 19 6.52 1.44 17.56
CA SER A 19 5.87 0.15 17.39
C SER A 19 4.60 0.04 18.23
N ARG A 20 3.62 -0.74 17.74
CA ARG A 20 2.37 -1.09 18.44
C ARG A 20 1.43 0.06 18.80
N GLY A 21 1.55 1.22 18.16
CA GLY A 21 0.65 2.36 18.39
C GLY A 21 0.91 3.15 19.67
N PHE A 22 2.09 3.04 20.27
CA PHE A 22 2.47 3.88 21.41
C PHE A 22 2.46 5.35 21.00
N GLY A 23 1.78 6.20 21.80
CA GLY A 23 1.62 7.64 21.50
C GLY A 23 0.52 7.99 20.51
N VAL A 24 -0.23 7.02 19.97
CA VAL A 24 -1.37 7.27 19.09
C VAL A 24 -2.58 7.70 19.92
N GLN A 25 -3.03 8.94 19.76
CA GLN A 25 -4.17 9.50 20.51
C GLN A 25 -5.53 9.14 19.90
N SER A 26 -5.58 8.90 18.57
CA SER A 26 -6.82 8.54 17.88
C SER A 26 -7.21 7.09 18.16
N PRO A 27 -8.38 6.80 18.76
CA PRO A 27 -8.84 5.43 19.02
C PRO A 27 -8.96 4.59 17.76
N SER A 28 -9.44 5.18 16.66
CA SER A 28 -9.59 4.50 15.36
C SER A 28 -8.23 4.16 14.74
N ALA A 29 -7.27 5.09 14.77
CA ALA A 29 -5.92 4.85 14.30
C ALA A 29 -5.20 3.80 15.17
N TYR A 30 -5.37 3.86 16.50
CA TYR A 30 -4.86 2.84 17.40
C TYR A 30 -5.43 1.46 17.10
N ALA A 31 -6.74 1.35 16.90
CA ALA A 31 -7.41 0.11 16.55
C ALA A 31 -6.90 -0.45 15.21
N PHE A 32 -6.74 0.40 14.20
CA PHE A 32 -6.19 0.00 12.91
C PHE A 32 -4.74 -0.52 13.04
N ILE A 33 -3.90 0.20 13.78
CA ILE A 33 -2.52 -0.23 14.04
C ILE A 33 -2.50 -1.57 14.78
N ARG A 34 -3.31 -1.74 15.81
CA ARG A 34 -3.29 -2.90 16.69
C ARG A 34 -3.88 -4.14 16.04
N TYR A 35 -5.01 -3.99 15.34
CA TYR A 35 -5.83 -5.10 14.89
C TYR A 35 -5.77 -5.34 13.36
N VAL A 36 -5.06 -4.48 12.62
CA VAL A 36 -4.85 -4.69 11.19
C VAL A 36 -3.36 -4.77 10.86
N ILE A 37 -2.57 -3.75 11.21
CA ILE A 37 -1.14 -3.73 10.88
C ILE A 37 -0.37 -4.76 11.72
N ASN A 38 -0.50 -4.70 13.05
CA ASN A 38 0.23 -5.55 14.00
C ASN A 38 -0.57 -6.78 14.47
N GLU A 39 -1.53 -7.23 13.66
CA GLU A 39 -2.27 -8.45 13.94
C GLU A 39 -1.39 -9.69 13.80
N HIS A 40 -1.36 -10.51 14.85
CA HIS A 40 -0.52 -11.71 14.92
C HIS A 40 -1.33 -13.01 14.93
N TYR A 41 -2.67 -12.93 14.97
CA TYR A 41 -3.48 -14.15 14.94
C TYR A 41 -3.33 -14.90 13.62
N PRO A 42 -3.21 -16.24 13.66
CA PRO A 42 -3.09 -17.04 12.45
C PRO A 42 -4.45 -17.12 11.73
N TYR A 43 -4.52 -16.51 10.54
CA TYR A 43 -5.65 -16.74 9.63
C TYR A 43 -5.48 -18.11 8.95
N TYR A 44 -6.57 -18.83 8.74
CA TYR A 44 -6.55 -20.14 8.05
C TYR A 44 -5.86 -20.08 6.69
N ALA A 45 -6.11 -18.99 5.94
CA ALA A 45 -5.53 -18.78 4.63
C ALA A 45 -3.99 -18.63 4.64
N TYR A 46 -3.36 -18.28 5.76
CA TYR A 46 -1.90 -18.02 5.78
C TYR A 46 -1.08 -19.25 5.46
N ARG A 47 -1.44 -20.40 6.05
CA ARG A 47 -0.73 -21.65 5.82
C ARG A 47 -0.94 -22.13 4.39
N GLU A 48 -2.19 -22.17 3.94
CA GLU A 48 -2.54 -22.56 2.57
C GLU A 48 -1.82 -21.71 1.52
N LEU A 49 -1.84 -20.38 1.69
CA LEU A 49 -1.17 -19.46 0.77
C LEU A 49 0.35 -19.59 0.82
N GLN A 50 0.93 -19.86 1.98
CA GLN A 50 2.37 -20.09 2.10
C GLN A 50 2.81 -21.38 1.41
N GLU A 51 2.04 -22.45 1.53
CA GLU A 51 2.30 -23.72 0.85
C GLU A 51 2.11 -23.63 -0.66
N ARG A 52 1.16 -22.82 -1.13
CA ARG A 52 0.85 -22.62 -2.55
C ARG A 52 1.80 -21.66 -3.26
N LEU A 53 2.25 -20.60 -2.58
CA LEU A 53 3.07 -19.53 -3.17
C LEU A 53 4.54 -19.67 -2.74
N THR A 54 5.13 -20.85 -3.00
CA THR A 54 6.49 -21.22 -2.59
C THR A 54 7.59 -20.34 -3.19
N TRP A 55 7.29 -19.59 -4.24
CA TRP A 55 8.18 -18.65 -4.89
C TRP A 55 8.30 -17.30 -4.16
N LEU A 56 7.40 -17.01 -3.21
CA LEU A 56 7.53 -15.85 -2.33
C LEU A 56 8.51 -16.14 -1.20
N ASP A 57 9.38 -15.20 -0.92
CA ASP A 57 10.24 -15.23 0.25
C ASP A 57 9.46 -14.87 1.54
N LYS A 58 10.15 -14.95 2.67
CA LYS A 58 9.55 -14.64 3.98
C LYS A 58 8.97 -13.23 4.04
N GLN A 59 9.63 -12.23 3.44
CA GLN A 59 9.18 -10.85 3.42
C GLN A 59 7.96 -10.69 2.51
N GLY A 60 7.94 -11.35 1.35
CA GLY A 60 6.79 -11.40 0.47
C GLY A 60 5.56 -11.97 1.16
N HIS A 61 5.72 -13.07 1.91
CA HIS A 61 4.62 -13.63 2.71
C HIS A 61 4.13 -12.68 3.81
N GLN A 62 5.02 -11.94 4.48
CA GLN A 62 4.61 -10.92 5.47
C GLN A 62 3.81 -9.79 4.81
N THR A 63 4.28 -9.29 3.67
CA THR A 63 3.56 -8.28 2.87
C THR A 63 2.19 -8.80 2.43
N GLY A 64 2.12 -10.02 1.89
CA GLY A 64 0.87 -10.65 1.49
C GLY A 64 -0.13 -10.79 2.64
N ARG A 65 0.33 -11.23 3.81
CA ARG A 65 -0.51 -11.31 5.03
C ARG A 65 -1.06 -9.95 5.44
N LEU A 66 -0.27 -8.88 5.35
CA LEU A 66 -0.76 -7.53 5.61
C LEU A 66 -1.81 -7.12 4.57
N LEU A 67 -1.57 -7.35 3.29
CA LEU A 67 -2.54 -7.05 2.23
C LEU A 67 -3.87 -7.79 2.41
N LEU A 68 -3.84 -9.07 2.84
CA LEU A 68 -5.02 -9.82 3.21
C LEU A 68 -5.80 -9.12 4.33
N ARG A 69 -5.12 -8.70 5.40
CA ARG A 69 -5.76 -8.00 6.53
C ARG A 69 -6.32 -6.65 6.12
N LEU A 70 -5.59 -5.90 5.28
CA LEU A 70 -6.04 -4.62 4.73
C LEU A 70 -7.30 -4.80 3.88
N ALA A 71 -7.32 -5.78 2.99
CA ALA A 71 -8.49 -6.09 2.17
C ALA A 71 -9.68 -6.56 3.03
N ASN A 72 -9.43 -7.38 4.06
CA ASN A 72 -10.47 -7.80 5.00
C ASN A 72 -11.02 -6.65 5.84
N PHE A 73 -10.18 -5.72 6.27
CA PHE A 73 -10.60 -4.53 7.01
C PHE A 73 -11.37 -3.55 6.13
N TRP A 74 -10.82 -3.23 4.95
CA TRP A 74 -11.39 -2.22 4.07
C TRP A 74 -12.63 -2.71 3.34
N GLN A 75 -12.74 -4.03 3.03
CA GLN A 75 -13.82 -4.63 2.26
C GLN A 75 -14.09 -3.85 0.96
N PRO A 76 -13.10 -3.72 0.06
CA PRO A 76 -13.28 -2.97 -1.17
C PRO A 76 -14.27 -3.64 -2.11
N GLU A 77 -14.97 -2.84 -2.91
CA GLU A 77 -15.73 -3.32 -4.07
C GLU A 77 -14.80 -3.60 -5.25
N ILE A 78 -13.72 -2.79 -5.36
CA ILE A 78 -12.72 -2.91 -6.41
C ILE A 78 -11.32 -2.88 -5.82
N CYS A 79 -10.49 -3.84 -6.21
CA CYS A 79 -9.04 -3.84 -6.01
C CYS A 79 -8.34 -3.52 -7.33
N ILE A 80 -7.59 -2.44 -7.36
CA ILE A 80 -6.79 -1.99 -8.50
C ILE A 80 -5.34 -2.27 -8.18
N VAL A 81 -4.68 -3.06 -9.01
CA VAL A 81 -3.30 -3.51 -8.76
C VAL A 81 -2.43 -3.35 -10.00
N ASN A 82 -1.17 -2.99 -9.83
CA ASN A 82 -0.16 -3.02 -10.89
C ASN A 82 0.81 -4.20 -10.75
N GLU A 83 0.56 -5.10 -9.81
CA GLU A 83 1.40 -6.27 -9.54
C GLU A 83 0.58 -7.44 -9.01
N HIS A 84 0.66 -8.61 -9.66
CA HIS A 84 -0.18 -9.77 -9.37
C HIS A 84 0.35 -10.70 -8.28
N ARG A 85 1.60 -10.56 -7.86
CA ARG A 85 2.23 -11.51 -6.92
C ARG A 85 1.47 -11.67 -5.60
N PHE A 86 0.61 -10.71 -5.26
CA PHE A 86 -0.19 -10.74 -4.03
C PHE A 86 -1.69 -10.99 -4.23
N ASP A 87 -2.13 -11.24 -5.45
CA ASP A 87 -3.54 -11.41 -5.79
C ASP A 87 -4.26 -12.46 -4.93
N ALA A 88 -3.59 -13.57 -4.67
CA ALA A 88 -4.14 -14.63 -3.85
C ALA A 88 -4.41 -14.17 -2.40
N TYR A 89 -3.54 -13.33 -1.85
CA TYR A 89 -3.72 -12.72 -0.53
C TYR A 89 -4.86 -11.70 -0.51
N LEU A 90 -4.92 -10.84 -1.52
CA LEU A 90 -6.01 -9.87 -1.66
C LEU A 90 -7.37 -10.57 -1.81
N TYR A 91 -7.43 -11.65 -2.61
CA TYR A 91 -8.63 -12.46 -2.77
C TYR A 91 -9.06 -13.15 -1.48
N ALA A 92 -8.11 -13.69 -0.72
CA ALA A 92 -8.41 -14.30 0.57
C ALA A 92 -8.94 -13.28 1.59
N GLY A 93 -8.51 -12.00 1.50
CA GLY A 93 -8.98 -10.91 2.35
C GLY A 93 -10.38 -10.40 1.97
N CYS A 94 -10.69 -10.30 0.67
CA CYS A 94 -11.99 -9.86 0.18
C CYS A 94 -12.37 -10.58 -1.12
N ARG A 95 -13.14 -11.66 -1.00
CA ARG A 95 -13.56 -12.49 -2.14
C ARG A 95 -14.54 -11.78 -3.09
N LYS A 96 -15.26 -10.77 -2.59
CA LYS A 96 -16.29 -10.05 -3.36
C LYS A 96 -15.70 -8.94 -4.23
N ALA A 97 -14.48 -8.51 -3.95
CA ALA A 97 -13.84 -7.43 -4.68
C ALA A 97 -13.59 -7.81 -6.14
N LYS A 98 -14.05 -6.97 -7.06
CA LYS A 98 -13.64 -7.04 -8.46
C LYS A 98 -12.18 -6.61 -8.56
N ARG A 99 -11.33 -7.44 -9.17
CA ARG A 99 -9.93 -7.09 -9.40
C ARG A 99 -9.73 -6.55 -10.80
N VAL A 100 -8.96 -5.49 -10.88
CA VAL A 100 -8.61 -4.83 -12.13
C VAL A 100 -7.11 -4.57 -12.10
N GLU A 101 -6.46 -5.05 -13.13
CA GLU A 101 -5.05 -4.76 -13.38
C GLU A 101 -4.94 -3.44 -14.11
N VAL A 102 -4.00 -2.62 -13.64
CA VAL A 102 -3.56 -1.42 -14.35
C VAL A 102 -2.17 -1.72 -14.89
N GLU A 103 -2.11 -1.98 -16.19
CA GLU A 103 -0.84 -2.11 -16.87
C GLU A 103 -0.18 -0.74 -16.97
N HIS A 104 0.88 -0.55 -16.19
CA HIS A 104 1.70 0.65 -16.36
C HIS A 104 2.62 0.45 -17.58
N PRO A 105 2.64 1.36 -18.54
CA PRO A 105 3.64 1.35 -19.58
C PRO A 105 4.99 1.76 -18.98
N ILE A 106 5.72 0.78 -18.44
CA ILE A 106 7.15 0.97 -18.20
C ILE A 106 7.78 1.25 -19.55
N LEU A 107 8.48 2.39 -19.60
CA LEU A 107 9.35 2.81 -20.67
C LEU A 107 10.20 1.65 -21.22
N LYS A 108 9.70 0.94 -22.21
CA LYS A 108 10.51 0.22 -23.18
C LYS A 108 10.48 1.02 -24.45
N ASP A 109 11.63 1.67 -24.71
CA ASP A 109 12.03 2.26 -25.97
C ASP A 109 10.99 2.95 -26.85
N ASN A 110 11.06 4.29 -26.83
CA ASN A 110 10.74 5.21 -27.96
C ASN A 110 9.69 4.74 -28.98
N GLN A 111 8.44 4.46 -28.60
CA GLN A 111 7.35 4.47 -29.57
C GLN A 111 5.98 4.85 -28.96
N LEU A 112 5.28 5.65 -29.70
CA LEU A 112 4.03 6.39 -29.56
C LEU A 112 2.73 5.62 -29.19
N LEU A 113 2.79 4.51 -28.44
CA LEU A 113 1.61 3.73 -28.05
C LEU A 113 1.14 3.98 -26.61
N LYS A 114 1.67 5.00 -25.94
CA LYS A 114 1.58 5.17 -24.48
C LYS A 114 0.36 5.95 -23.99
N ASP A 115 -0.19 6.82 -24.80
CA ASP A 115 -1.25 7.73 -24.34
C ASP A 115 -2.60 7.04 -24.17
N ASP A 116 -2.92 6.06 -25.01
CA ASP A 116 -4.22 5.39 -24.98
C ASP A 116 -4.41 4.46 -23.77
N GLN A 117 -3.36 3.80 -23.29
CA GLN A 117 -3.46 2.89 -22.13
C GLN A 117 -3.52 3.69 -20.83
N LEU A 118 -2.66 4.69 -20.68
CA LEU A 118 -2.69 5.64 -19.56
C LEU A 118 -4.03 6.38 -19.47
N LEU A 119 -4.61 6.73 -20.60
CA LEU A 119 -5.94 7.34 -20.66
C LEU A 119 -7.02 6.38 -20.20
N LYS A 120 -6.96 5.10 -20.58
CA LYS A 120 -7.91 4.07 -20.13
C LYS A 120 -7.81 3.79 -18.63
N ASP A 121 -6.60 3.69 -18.08
CA ASP A 121 -6.37 3.44 -16.66
C ASP A 121 -6.85 4.62 -15.81
N ASN A 122 -6.55 5.84 -16.24
CA ASN A 122 -7.03 7.05 -15.61
C ASN A 122 -8.56 7.23 -15.76
N GLN A 123 -9.13 6.84 -16.89
CA GLN A 123 -10.57 6.86 -17.11
C GLN A 123 -11.26 5.86 -16.19
N PHE A 124 -10.72 4.64 -16.06
CA PHE A 124 -11.26 3.63 -15.15
C PHE A 124 -11.22 4.08 -13.68
N LEU A 125 -10.13 4.70 -13.24
CA LEU A 125 -10.04 5.28 -11.89
C LEU A 125 -11.07 6.41 -11.69
N LYS A 126 -11.40 7.18 -12.73
CA LYS A 126 -12.45 8.22 -12.68
C LYS A 126 -13.85 7.59 -12.63
N GLU A 127 -14.10 6.57 -13.44
CA GLU A 127 -15.40 5.88 -13.50
C GLU A 127 -15.76 5.14 -12.22
N THR A 128 -14.75 4.71 -11.46
CA THR A 128 -14.92 4.02 -10.16
C THR A 128 -14.95 4.96 -8.96
N ARG A 129 -15.02 6.28 -9.17
CA ARG A 129 -15.15 7.26 -8.08
C ARG A 129 -16.41 7.01 -7.26
N GLY A 130 -16.29 7.16 -5.93
CA GLY A 130 -17.38 6.90 -4.99
C GLY A 130 -17.60 5.43 -4.66
N MET A 131 -16.98 4.49 -5.39
CA MET A 131 -16.94 3.08 -5.02
C MET A 131 -15.83 2.85 -3.99
N LYS A 132 -16.02 1.88 -3.11
CA LYS A 132 -15.00 1.53 -2.12
C LYS A 132 -13.83 0.80 -2.78
N ARG A 133 -12.69 1.48 -2.88
CA ARG A 133 -11.51 1.02 -3.64
C ARG A 133 -10.30 0.74 -2.78
N MET A 134 -9.56 -0.27 -3.15
CA MET A 134 -8.21 -0.51 -2.65
C MET A 134 -7.26 -0.46 -3.86
N VAL A 135 -6.35 0.50 -3.86
CA VAL A 135 -5.35 0.70 -4.92
C VAL A 135 -4.00 0.23 -4.37
N VAL A 136 -3.39 -0.76 -5.00
CA VAL A 136 -2.10 -1.33 -4.57
C VAL A 136 -1.08 -1.11 -5.67
N ILE A 137 -0.07 -0.31 -5.37
CA ILE A 137 0.97 0.10 -6.31
C ILE A 137 2.33 -0.43 -5.86
N ASP A 138 2.97 -1.21 -6.72
CA ASP A 138 4.39 -1.58 -6.55
C ASP A 138 5.26 -0.45 -7.11
N LEU A 139 6.07 0.14 -6.25
CA LEU A 139 6.97 1.25 -6.56
C LEU A 139 8.18 0.86 -7.44
N GLU A 140 8.39 -0.43 -7.67
CA GLU A 140 9.37 -0.88 -8.67
C GLU A 140 8.79 -0.82 -10.10
N LYS A 141 7.46 -0.80 -10.23
CA LYS A 141 6.76 -0.68 -11.51
C LYS A 141 6.28 0.74 -11.82
N MET A 142 5.94 1.52 -10.79
CA MET A 142 5.47 2.91 -10.91
C MET A 142 6.25 3.81 -9.96
N GLY A 143 6.85 4.86 -10.47
CA GLY A 143 7.61 5.83 -9.66
C GLY A 143 6.72 6.59 -8.66
N MET A 144 7.27 6.99 -7.52
CA MET A 144 6.54 7.74 -6.49
C MET A 144 6.02 9.09 -7.00
N GLU A 145 6.75 9.76 -7.87
CA GLU A 145 6.31 10.99 -8.53
C GLU A 145 5.09 10.76 -9.42
N GLU A 146 5.06 9.66 -10.14
CA GLU A 146 3.91 9.28 -10.98
C GLU A 146 2.69 8.96 -10.11
N VAL A 147 2.87 8.25 -9.00
CA VAL A 147 1.79 8.04 -8.03
C VAL A 147 1.22 9.38 -7.56
N ARG A 148 2.08 10.34 -7.22
CA ARG A 148 1.66 11.67 -6.76
C ARG A 148 0.90 12.47 -7.82
N THR A 149 1.37 12.41 -9.06
CA THR A 149 0.82 13.25 -10.15
C THR A 149 -0.38 12.61 -10.85
N GLN A 150 -0.43 11.29 -10.93
CA GLN A 150 -1.44 10.58 -11.73
C GLN A 150 -2.47 9.83 -10.88
N VAL A 151 -2.06 9.18 -9.80
CA VAL A 151 -2.96 8.36 -8.96
C VAL A 151 -3.62 9.19 -7.86
N LEU A 152 -2.83 9.97 -7.14
CA LEU A 152 -3.32 10.75 -5.99
C LEU A 152 -4.53 11.65 -6.30
N PRO A 153 -4.58 12.39 -7.43
CA PRO A 153 -5.72 13.25 -7.77
C PRO A 153 -7.01 12.48 -8.06
N LEU A 154 -6.93 11.18 -8.29
CA LEU A 154 -8.06 10.30 -8.58
C LEU A 154 -8.59 9.57 -7.34
N CYS A 155 -7.89 9.71 -6.19
CA CYS A 155 -8.29 9.15 -4.92
C CYS A 155 -9.34 10.04 -4.23
N ASP A 156 -10.26 9.41 -3.50
CA ASP A 156 -11.34 10.01 -2.72
C ASP A 156 -11.47 9.34 -1.35
N ASP A 157 -12.44 9.76 -0.55
CA ASP A 157 -12.69 9.22 0.79
C ASP A 157 -13.07 7.73 0.82
N GLN A 158 -13.44 7.15 -0.34
CA GLN A 158 -13.69 5.72 -0.52
C GLN A 158 -12.45 4.96 -1.01
N THR A 159 -11.29 5.60 -1.03
CA THR A 159 -10.05 4.99 -1.51
C THR A 159 -9.09 4.69 -0.37
N MET A 160 -8.50 3.49 -0.36
CA MET A 160 -7.30 3.15 0.40
C MET A 160 -6.17 2.91 -0.59
N LEU A 161 -5.14 3.74 -0.56
CA LEU A 161 -3.94 3.58 -1.39
C LEU A 161 -2.84 2.87 -0.59
N VAL A 162 -2.30 1.81 -1.15
CA VAL A 162 -1.20 1.02 -0.58
C VAL A 162 -0.02 1.04 -1.54
N LEU A 163 1.11 1.54 -1.08
CA LEU A 163 2.36 1.59 -1.80
C LEU A 163 3.28 0.48 -1.32
N LEU A 164 3.76 -0.36 -2.22
CA LEU A 164 4.67 -1.45 -1.94
C LEU A 164 6.09 -1.10 -2.42
N GLY A 165 7.08 -1.32 -1.58
CA GLY A 165 8.48 -1.03 -1.85
C GLY A 165 9.04 0.00 -0.89
N ASN A 166 10.37 0.08 -0.83
CA ASN A 166 11.06 0.97 0.09
C ASN A 166 10.74 2.44 -0.18
N LEU A 167 10.03 3.09 0.76
CA LEU A 167 9.57 4.48 0.65
C LEU A 167 10.72 5.50 0.70
N TYR A 168 11.91 5.07 1.13
CA TYR A 168 13.07 5.94 1.35
C TYR A 168 14.22 5.66 0.39
N ARG A 169 14.03 4.79 -0.59
CA ARG A 169 15.05 4.49 -1.58
C ARG A 169 15.23 5.69 -2.52
N GLU A 170 16.46 6.15 -2.66
CA GLU A 170 16.81 7.27 -3.55
C GLU A 170 15.99 8.55 -3.25
N LYS A 171 15.33 9.11 -4.25
CA LYS A 171 14.47 10.31 -4.13
C LYS A 171 13.06 10.02 -3.60
N ARG A 172 12.69 8.75 -3.40
CA ARG A 172 11.34 8.37 -2.94
C ARG A 172 10.98 9.01 -1.60
N GLY A 173 11.95 9.22 -0.71
CA GLY A 173 11.70 9.81 0.60
C GLY A 173 11.14 11.24 0.53
N GLU A 174 11.63 12.07 -0.38
CA GLU A 174 11.10 13.41 -0.61
C GLU A 174 9.69 13.37 -1.20
N GLU A 175 9.47 12.53 -2.19
CA GLU A 175 8.14 12.36 -2.81
C GLU A 175 7.13 11.75 -1.81
N TRP A 176 7.57 10.84 -0.93
CA TRP A 176 6.73 10.33 0.15
C TRP A 176 6.27 11.43 1.11
N LEU A 177 7.18 12.33 1.50
CA LEU A 177 6.83 13.51 2.30
C LEU A 177 5.84 14.42 1.56
N ARG A 178 6.05 14.69 0.28
CA ARG A 178 5.11 15.47 -0.55
C ARG A 178 3.73 14.81 -0.64
N LEU A 179 3.67 13.47 -0.74
CA LEU A 179 2.41 12.73 -0.68
C LEU A 179 1.71 12.89 0.67
N GLN A 180 2.47 12.81 1.76
CA GLN A 180 1.93 13.02 3.11
C GLN A 180 1.43 14.45 3.32
N GLU A 181 2.13 15.46 2.83
CA GLU A 181 1.78 16.87 2.96
C GLU A 181 0.66 17.32 2.03
N SER A 182 0.38 16.55 0.97
CA SER A 182 -0.69 16.88 0.01
C SER A 182 -2.04 17.10 0.70
N GLU A 183 -2.77 18.14 0.33
CA GLU A 183 -4.13 18.43 0.83
C GLU A 183 -5.15 17.30 0.57
N LEU A 184 -4.83 16.42 -0.39
CA LEU A 184 -5.68 15.27 -0.69
C LEU A 184 -5.50 14.15 0.33
N SER A 185 -4.31 14.02 0.93
CA SER A 185 -3.99 12.95 1.88
C SER A 185 -4.58 13.24 3.27
N GLY A 186 -5.24 12.25 3.86
CA GLY A 186 -5.73 12.27 5.23
C GLY A 186 -4.76 11.60 6.20
N ILE A 187 -5.09 10.38 6.63
CA ILE A 187 -4.22 9.59 7.54
C ILE A 187 -3.25 8.76 6.73
N THR A 188 -1.97 8.81 7.09
CA THR A 188 -0.92 7.99 6.46
C THR A 188 -0.22 7.10 7.47
N TYR A 189 0.13 5.88 7.06
CA TYR A 189 0.93 4.94 7.83
C TYR A 189 2.18 4.59 7.05
N ASP A 190 3.33 4.87 7.64
CA ASP A 190 4.66 4.61 7.11
C ASP A 190 5.25 3.37 7.79
N LEU A 191 5.30 2.27 7.08
CA LEU A 191 5.86 0.99 7.53
C LEU A 191 7.28 0.76 6.96
N TYR A 192 7.89 1.78 6.38
CA TYR A 192 9.18 1.80 5.69
C TYR A 192 9.16 1.17 4.29
N ASP A 193 8.80 -0.10 4.17
CA ASP A 193 8.68 -0.80 2.88
C ASP A 193 7.23 -0.84 2.37
N ILE A 194 6.30 -0.24 3.12
CA ILE A 194 4.89 -0.14 2.74
C ILE A 194 4.36 1.21 3.23
N GLY A 195 3.69 1.95 2.34
CA GLY A 195 2.93 3.14 2.67
C GLY A 195 1.43 2.88 2.56
N ILE A 196 0.64 3.38 3.52
CA ILE A 196 -0.83 3.29 3.45
C ILE A 196 -1.37 4.69 3.60
N ILE A 197 -2.29 5.09 2.71
CA ILE A 197 -2.91 6.42 2.70
C ILE A 197 -4.42 6.27 2.66
N PHE A 198 -5.09 6.96 3.58
CA PHE A 198 -6.53 7.19 3.58
C PHE A 198 -6.84 8.65 3.24
N PHE A 199 -7.95 8.89 2.57
CA PHE A 199 -8.31 10.20 2.00
C PHE A 199 -9.53 10.84 2.68
N ASP A 200 -9.96 10.33 3.82
CA ASP A 200 -11.09 10.91 4.57
C ASP A 200 -10.71 12.28 5.13
N LYS A 201 -11.31 13.33 4.57
CA LYS A 201 -11.12 14.73 4.99
C LYS A 201 -11.87 15.13 6.27
N LYS A 202 -12.74 14.25 6.77
CA LYS A 202 -13.47 14.49 8.04
C LYS A 202 -12.60 14.23 9.26
N VAL A 203 -11.48 13.54 9.05
CA VAL A 203 -10.52 13.21 10.11
C VAL A 203 -9.31 14.14 10.00
N TYR A 204 -8.78 14.59 11.14
CA TYR A 204 -7.55 15.37 11.17
C TYR A 204 -6.43 14.61 10.50
N LYS A 205 -5.69 15.31 9.65
CA LYS A 205 -4.52 14.80 8.96
C LYS A 205 -3.47 14.35 9.98
N GLN A 206 -3.03 13.11 9.86
CA GLN A 206 -2.08 12.49 10.79
C GLN A 206 -1.13 11.54 10.05
N HIS A 207 0.12 11.52 10.50
CA HIS A 207 1.16 10.70 9.91
C HIS A 207 1.74 9.77 10.99
N TYR A 208 1.50 8.49 10.83
CA TYR A 208 1.98 7.46 11.75
C TYR A 208 3.18 6.73 11.15
N ARG A 209 4.29 6.77 11.86
CA ARG A 209 5.50 6.04 11.48
C ARG A 209 5.61 4.79 12.36
N MET A 210 5.80 3.62 11.75
CA MET A 210 5.70 2.36 12.45
C MET A 210 6.79 1.38 12.04
N ASN A 211 7.03 0.42 12.91
CA ASN A 211 7.87 -0.74 12.64
C ASN A 211 6.96 -1.93 12.25
N PHE A 212 7.25 -2.56 11.12
CA PHE A 212 6.48 -3.69 10.59
C PHE A 212 7.42 -4.84 10.17
#